data_875faab0f855179804f90db2d667129e
#
_entry.id   875faab0f855179804f90db2d667129e
#
_cell.length_a   1.000
_cell.length_b   1.000
_cell.length_c   1.000
_cell.angle_alpha   90.00
_cell.angle_beta   90.00
_cell.angle_gamma   90.00
#
_symmetry.space_group_name_H-M   'P 1'
#
loop_
_entity.id
_entity.type
_entity.pdbx_description
1 polymer ?
#
loop_
_entity_poly.entity_id
_entity_poly.type
_entity_poly.pdbx_seq_one_letter_code
_entity_poly.pdbx_strand_id
1 'polypeptide(L)'
;MPSNQKTVWTNGTFDVLHAGHIKLFREARKLAGPGGKVIVGTDSDDRIRELKGPTRPINNLYDRIDFLRAIKYIDEIVAFSSTNALEAHIQRYSPDILLIGNDYIDKPIIGAQYAKKIIYFPRYGGLSSSNIIGR
;
A
#
# COMPACT_ATOMS: atom_id res chain seq x y z
N MET A 1 0.60 -17.58 23.39
CA MET A 1 0.44 -16.13 23.17
C MET A 1 0.81 -15.78 21.75
N PRO A 2 -0.08 -15.18 21.05
CA PRO A 2 0.22 -14.80 19.67
C PRO A 2 1.03 -13.51 19.61
N SER A 3 2.21 -13.50 20.17
CA SER A 3 3.08 -12.32 20.17
C SER A 3 3.47 -11.88 18.76
N ASN A 4 3.24 -12.76 17.76
CA ASN A 4 3.57 -12.46 16.37
C ASN A 4 2.44 -11.78 15.61
N GLN A 5 1.25 -11.63 16.23
CA GLN A 5 0.14 -10.96 15.56
C GLN A 5 0.39 -9.47 15.49
N LYS A 6 0.48 -8.96 14.27
CA LYS A 6 0.72 -7.55 14.03
C LYS A 6 -0.21 -7.01 12.96
N THR A 7 -0.43 -5.70 13.00
CA THR A 7 -1.14 -4.99 11.95
C THR A 7 -0.09 -4.34 11.05
N VAL A 8 -0.15 -4.64 9.77
CA VAL A 8 0.76 -4.09 8.76
C VAL A 8 -0.05 -3.24 7.79
N TRP A 9 0.40 -2.02 7.55
CA TRP A 9 -0.20 -1.11 6.60
C TRP A 9 0.77 -0.88 5.46
N THR A 10 0.26 -0.92 4.23
CA THR A 10 0.98 -0.43 3.06
C THR A 10 0.00 0.29 2.15
N ASN A 11 0.45 1.34 1.44
CA ASN A 11 -0.44 2.05 0.54
C ASN A 11 0.27 2.40 -0.77
N GLY A 12 -0.54 2.62 -1.80
CA GLY A 12 -0.05 3.00 -3.11
C GLY A 12 -1.19 3.16 -4.09
N THR A 13 -0.88 3.52 -5.32
CA THR A 13 -1.90 3.66 -6.35
C THR A 13 -2.39 2.30 -6.85
N PHE A 14 -1.49 1.33 -6.95
CA PHE A 14 -1.81 -0.03 -7.41
C PHE A 14 -2.63 -0.03 -8.69
N ASP A 15 -2.24 0.84 -9.63
CA ASP A 15 -2.99 1.04 -10.87
C ASP A 15 -2.88 -0.17 -11.78
N VAL A 16 -1.65 -0.62 -12.03
CA VAL A 16 -1.39 -1.83 -12.80
C VAL A 16 -0.55 -2.75 -11.92
N LEU A 17 -1.15 -3.85 -11.50
CA LEU A 17 -0.46 -4.80 -10.62
C LEU A 17 0.56 -5.62 -11.39
N HIS A 18 1.66 -5.93 -10.72
CA HIS A 18 2.73 -6.75 -11.27
C HIS A 18 3.33 -7.62 -10.15
N ALA A 19 4.30 -8.45 -10.52
CA ALA A 19 4.89 -9.40 -9.59
C ALA A 19 5.49 -8.72 -8.35
N GLY A 20 6.02 -7.51 -8.50
CA GLY A 20 6.58 -6.75 -7.38
C GLY A 20 5.52 -6.43 -6.33
N HIS A 21 4.31 -6.10 -6.75
CA HIS A 21 3.20 -5.84 -5.82
C HIS A 21 2.84 -7.12 -5.05
N ILE A 22 2.78 -8.26 -5.74
CA ILE A 22 2.44 -9.52 -5.07
C ILE A 22 3.50 -9.87 -4.02
N LYS A 23 4.78 -9.63 -4.34
CA LYS A 23 5.86 -9.86 -3.38
C LYS A 23 5.77 -8.92 -2.18
N LEU A 24 5.37 -7.67 -2.41
CA LEU A 24 5.15 -6.71 -1.34
C LEU A 24 4.04 -7.21 -0.40
N PHE A 25 2.91 -7.63 -0.94
CA PHE A 25 1.79 -8.11 -0.13
C PHE A 25 2.12 -9.42 0.59
N ARG A 26 2.89 -10.30 -0.04
CA ARG A 26 3.37 -11.51 0.62
C ARG A 26 4.25 -11.17 1.80
N GLU A 27 5.14 -10.20 1.64
CA GLU A 27 5.99 -9.76 2.74
C GLU A 27 5.16 -9.17 3.88
N ALA A 28 4.15 -8.35 3.53
CA ALA A 28 3.23 -7.82 4.53
C ALA A 28 2.55 -8.95 5.32
N ARG A 29 2.13 -10.01 4.63
CA ARG A 29 1.50 -11.17 5.28
C ARG A 29 2.47 -11.85 6.24
N LYS A 30 3.71 -12.02 5.83
CA LYS A 30 4.74 -12.62 6.69
C LYS A 30 4.99 -11.76 7.92
N LEU A 31 5.09 -10.45 7.74
CA LEU A 31 5.33 -9.53 8.85
C LEU A 31 4.16 -9.51 9.83
N ALA A 32 2.94 -9.61 9.34
CA ALA A 32 1.75 -9.63 10.19
C ALA A 32 1.68 -10.89 11.05
N GLY A 33 2.15 -12.00 10.52
CA GLY A 33 2.12 -13.28 11.23
C GLY A 33 0.73 -13.92 11.21
N PRO A 34 0.63 -15.16 11.68
CA PRO A 34 -0.65 -15.86 11.76
C PRO A 34 -1.62 -15.09 12.66
N GLY A 35 -2.81 -14.81 12.16
CA GLY A 35 -3.78 -14.04 12.92
C GLY A 35 -3.58 -12.54 12.90
N GLY A 36 -2.49 -12.05 12.31
CA GLY A 36 -2.29 -10.63 12.12
C GLY A 36 -3.10 -10.10 10.95
N LYS A 37 -3.04 -8.79 10.72
CA LYS A 37 -3.88 -8.12 9.73
C LYS A 37 -3.04 -7.33 8.75
N VAL A 38 -3.33 -7.48 7.46
CA VAL A 38 -2.72 -6.70 6.39
C VAL A 38 -3.75 -5.73 5.83
N ILE A 39 -3.48 -4.44 5.92
CA ILE A 39 -4.36 -3.38 5.45
C ILE A 39 -3.67 -2.65 4.31
N VAL A 40 -4.36 -2.52 3.18
CA VAL A 40 -3.84 -1.86 2.00
C VAL A 40 -4.66 -0.60 1.73
N GLY A 41 -3.98 0.54 1.65
CA GLY A 41 -4.61 1.80 1.26
C GLY A 41 -4.35 2.07 -0.22
N THR A 42 -5.34 2.61 -0.92
CA THR A 42 -5.17 2.98 -2.31
C THR A 42 -5.78 4.35 -2.60
N ASP A 43 -5.12 5.10 -3.48
CA ASP A 43 -5.54 6.45 -3.84
C ASP A 43 -6.83 6.44 -4.66
N SER A 44 -7.70 7.43 -4.44
CA SER A 44 -8.87 7.63 -5.29
C SER A 44 -8.43 8.00 -6.72
N ASP A 45 -9.35 7.88 -7.67
CA ASP A 45 -9.05 8.24 -9.05
C ASP A 45 -8.65 9.71 -9.18
N ASP A 46 -9.37 10.60 -8.49
CA ASP A 46 -9.08 12.03 -8.52
C ASP A 46 -7.68 12.34 -7.97
N ARG A 47 -7.32 11.68 -6.87
CA ARG A 47 -5.99 11.89 -6.30
C ARG A 47 -4.89 11.41 -7.24
N ILE A 48 -5.10 10.29 -7.93
CA ILE A 48 -4.13 9.79 -8.90
C ILE A 48 -3.97 10.79 -10.04
N ARG A 49 -5.07 11.35 -10.53
CA ARG A 49 -5.01 12.38 -11.58
C ARG A 49 -4.22 13.60 -11.13
N GLU A 50 -4.42 14.04 -9.90
CA GLU A 50 -3.67 15.17 -9.35
C GLU A 50 -2.19 14.89 -9.26
N LEU A 51 -1.81 13.67 -8.86
CA LEU A 51 -0.41 13.33 -8.63
C LEU A 51 0.32 12.87 -9.89
N LYS A 52 -0.36 12.24 -10.82
CA LYS A 52 0.27 11.57 -11.96
C LYS A 52 -0.20 12.06 -13.33
N GLY A 53 -1.19 12.92 -13.38
CA GLY A 53 -1.67 13.52 -14.62
C GLY A 53 -2.99 12.93 -15.13
N PRO A 54 -3.55 13.58 -16.18
CA PRO A 54 -4.93 13.30 -16.61
C PRO A 54 -5.13 11.95 -17.30
N THR A 55 -4.06 11.27 -17.72
CA THR A 55 -4.17 9.96 -18.37
C THR A 55 -4.20 8.80 -17.36
N ARG A 56 -4.11 9.10 -16.08
CA ARG A 56 -4.09 8.10 -15.01
C ARG A 56 -5.32 8.26 -14.10
N PRO A 57 -5.85 7.20 -13.46
CA PRO A 57 -5.35 5.83 -13.56
C PRO A 57 -5.82 5.12 -14.83
N ILE A 58 -5.18 4.03 -15.17
CA ILE A 58 -5.63 3.10 -16.22
C ILE A 58 -6.84 2.31 -15.70
N ASN A 59 -6.75 1.83 -14.48
CA ASN A 59 -7.84 1.10 -13.83
C ASN A 59 -8.51 2.00 -12.80
N ASN A 60 -9.85 2.12 -12.87
CA ASN A 60 -10.57 2.93 -11.91
C ASN A 60 -10.56 2.28 -10.52
N LEU A 61 -10.99 3.04 -9.52
CA LEU A 61 -10.94 2.60 -8.13
C LEU A 61 -11.67 1.29 -7.89
N TYR A 62 -12.86 1.11 -8.48
CA TYR A 62 -13.63 -0.11 -8.28
C TYR A 62 -12.89 -1.32 -8.80
N ASP A 63 -12.29 -1.23 -9.98
CA ASP A 63 -11.51 -2.32 -10.56
C ASP A 63 -10.26 -2.60 -9.73
N ARG A 64 -9.58 -1.55 -9.28
CA ARG A 64 -8.40 -1.72 -8.43
C ARG A 64 -8.74 -2.42 -7.12
N ILE A 65 -9.86 -2.04 -6.51
CA ILE A 65 -10.32 -2.71 -5.29
C ILE A 65 -10.64 -4.18 -5.56
N ASP A 66 -11.28 -4.48 -6.69
CA ASP A 66 -11.57 -5.87 -7.03
C ASP A 66 -10.29 -6.70 -7.20
N PHE A 67 -9.27 -6.13 -7.87
CA PHE A 67 -7.99 -6.82 -8.00
C PHE A 67 -7.35 -7.06 -6.65
N LEU A 68 -7.35 -6.05 -5.78
CA LEU A 68 -6.75 -6.18 -4.45
C LEU A 68 -7.49 -7.19 -3.58
N ARG A 69 -8.82 -7.24 -3.69
CA ARG A 69 -9.63 -8.22 -2.95
C ARG A 69 -9.33 -9.65 -3.34
N ALA A 70 -8.89 -9.86 -4.56
CA ALA A 70 -8.54 -11.19 -5.05
C ALA A 70 -7.19 -11.69 -4.52
N ILE A 71 -6.42 -10.82 -3.91
CA ILE A 71 -5.09 -11.17 -3.40
C ILE A 71 -5.24 -11.75 -1.99
N LYS A 72 -4.85 -13.01 -1.83
CA LYS A 72 -5.07 -13.74 -0.58
C LYS A 72 -4.32 -13.19 0.63
N TYR A 73 -3.32 -12.34 0.41
CA TYR A 73 -2.50 -11.80 1.49
C TYR A 73 -3.12 -10.59 2.17
N ILE A 74 -4.15 -9.99 1.57
CA ILE A 74 -4.74 -8.73 2.02
C ILE A 74 -6.02 -8.99 2.82
N ASP A 75 -6.14 -8.37 3.99
CA ASP A 75 -7.33 -8.50 4.84
C ASP A 75 -8.32 -7.37 4.66
N GLU A 76 -7.85 -6.13 4.53
CA GLU A 76 -8.72 -4.97 4.38
C GLU A 76 -8.15 -3.99 3.36
N ILE A 77 -9.04 -3.30 2.69
CA ILE A 77 -8.68 -2.30 1.69
C ILE A 77 -9.36 -0.99 2.06
N VAL A 78 -8.59 0.10 2.03
CA VAL A 78 -9.06 1.44 2.38
C VAL A 78 -8.75 2.39 1.24
N ALA A 79 -9.74 3.14 0.77
CA ALA A 79 -9.52 4.17 -0.25
C ALA A 79 -9.42 5.54 0.42
N PHE A 80 -8.57 6.42 -0.11
CA PHE A 80 -8.43 7.77 0.41
C PHE A 80 -8.23 8.76 -0.73
N SER A 81 -8.71 10.00 -0.55
CA SER A 81 -8.67 11.02 -1.59
C SER A 81 -7.78 12.22 -1.25
N SER A 82 -7.15 12.21 -0.08
CA SER A 82 -6.29 13.31 0.35
C SER A 82 -5.23 12.82 1.31
N THR A 83 -4.18 13.62 1.45
CA THR A 83 -3.13 13.34 2.44
C THR A 83 -3.70 13.32 3.85
N ASN A 84 -4.61 14.24 4.16
CA ASN A 84 -5.24 14.27 5.49
C ASN A 84 -6.06 13.01 5.76
N ALA A 85 -6.78 12.52 4.75
CA ALA A 85 -7.56 11.29 4.90
C ALA A 85 -6.64 10.08 5.09
N LEU A 86 -5.54 10.00 4.33
CA LEU A 86 -4.56 8.94 4.49
C LEU A 86 -3.99 8.93 5.90
N GLU A 87 -3.58 10.09 6.39
CA GLU A 87 -3.03 10.21 7.73
C GLU A 87 -4.05 9.79 8.79
N ALA A 88 -5.31 10.20 8.63
CA ALA A 88 -6.38 9.84 9.56
C ALA A 88 -6.62 8.33 9.61
N HIS A 89 -6.58 7.67 8.45
CA HIS A 89 -6.73 6.21 8.42
C HIS A 89 -5.57 5.51 9.12
N ILE A 90 -4.34 5.95 8.88
CA ILE A 90 -3.18 5.35 9.52
C ILE A 90 -3.24 5.56 11.03
N GLN A 91 -3.63 6.75 11.48
CA GLN A 91 -3.81 7.02 12.90
C GLN A 91 -4.84 6.07 13.51
N ARG A 92 -5.96 5.89 12.84
CA ARG A 92 -7.05 5.04 13.34
C ARG A 92 -6.63 3.59 13.49
N TYR A 93 -5.87 3.05 12.54
CA TYR A 93 -5.39 1.68 12.62
C TYR A 93 -4.19 1.52 13.54
N SER A 94 -3.42 2.58 13.72
CA SER A 94 -2.19 2.56 14.54
C SER A 94 -1.38 1.30 14.29
N PRO A 95 -0.93 1.08 13.03
CA PRO A 95 -0.31 -0.18 12.68
C PRO A 95 1.00 -0.41 13.43
N ASP A 96 1.32 -1.67 13.64
CA ASP A 96 2.63 -2.03 14.18
C ASP A 96 3.72 -1.72 13.16
N ILE A 97 3.43 -1.92 11.88
CA ILE A 97 4.40 -1.76 10.81
C ILE A 97 3.78 -0.97 9.66
N LEU A 98 4.51 0.06 9.18
CA LEU A 98 4.28 0.64 7.87
C LEU A 98 5.29 0.00 6.93
N LEU A 99 4.80 -0.70 5.92
CA LEU A 99 5.65 -1.32 4.90
C LEU A 99 5.69 -0.40 3.69
N ILE A 100 6.84 0.12 3.36
CA ILE A 100 7.03 1.20 2.39
C ILE A 100 8.02 0.77 1.32
N GLY A 101 7.77 1.17 0.08
CA GLY A 101 8.73 0.93 -0.98
C GLY A 101 10.06 1.60 -0.69
N ASN A 102 11.13 0.95 -1.11
CA ASN A 102 12.50 1.41 -0.82
C ASN A 102 12.81 2.78 -1.43
N ASP A 103 12.04 3.20 -2.43
CA ASP A 103 12.19 4.52 -3.07
C ASP A 103 11.97 5.68 -2.10
N TYR A 104 11.34 5.42 -0.95
CA TYR A 104 10.99 6.44 0.03
C TYR A 104 11.94 6.49 1.22
N ILE A 105 13.05 5.82 1.19
CA ILE A 105 14.08 5.91 2.21
C ILE A 105 14.46 7.34 2.44
N ASP A 106 14.74 8.11 3.02
CA ASP A 106 15.13 9.51 3.19
C ASP A 106 14.03 10.52 2.81
N LYS A 107 12.80 10.05 2.58
CA LYS A 107 11.68 10.94 2.31
C LYS A 107 10.70 10.92 3.47
N PRO A 108 9.98 12.03 3.70
CA PRO A 108 8.95 12.04 4.74
C PRO A 108 7.86 11.02 4.40
N ILE A 109 7.44 10.27 5.41
CA ILE A 109 6.39 9.25 5.26
C ILE A 109 5.14 9.73 5.98
N ILE A 110 4.05 9.84 5.24
CA ILE A 110 2.76 10.25 5.81
C ILE A 110 2.31 9.19 6.81
N GLY A 111 1.99 9.63 8.02
CA GLY A 111 1.47 8.73 9.06
C GLY A 111 2.52 7.98 9.84
N ALA A 112 3.82 8.23 9.57
CA ALA A 112 4.90 7.52 10.24
C ALA A 112 4.81 7.60 11.77
N GLN A 113 4.34 8.73 12.30
CA GLN A 113 4.26 8.94 13.74
C GLN A 113 3.23 8.05 14.42
N TYR A 114 2.33 7.44 13.66
CA TYR A 114 1.28 6.57 14.20
C TYR A 114 1.62 5.09 14.12
N ALA A 115 2.75 4.73 13.52
CA ALA A 115 3.21 3.35 13.44
C ALA A 115 4.33 3.10 14.43
N LYS A 116 4.44 1.87 14.90
CA LYS A 116 5.53 1.52 15.81
C LYS A 116 6.85 1.38 15.07
N LYS A 117 6.80 1.00 13.79
CA LYS A 117 8.00 0.69 13.02
C LYS A 117 7.75 0.92 11.53
N ILE A 118 8.77 1.38 10.83
CA ILE A 118 8.75 1.47 9.36
C ILE A 118 9.72 0.44 8.82
N ILE A 119 9.26 -0.36 7.86
CA ILE A 119 10.10 -1.32 7.15
C ILE A 119 10.07 -0.97 5.68
N TYR A 120 11.23 -0.89 5.06
CA TYR A 120 11.36 -0.58 3.64
C TYR A 120 11.51 -1.87 2.84
N PHE A 121 10.72 -1.99 1.77
CA PHE A 121 10.74 -3.17 0.92
C PHE A 121 11.46 -2.82 -0.38
N PRO A 122 12.47 -3.62 -0.79
CA PRO A 122 13.23 -3.33 -2.01
C PRO A 122 12.35 -3.39 -3.26
N ARG A 123 12.57 -2.44 -4.18
CA ARG A 123 11.88 -2.44 -5.46
C ARG A 123 12.33 -3.65 -6.26
N TYR A 124 11.38 -4.49 -6.65
CA TYR A 124 11.69 -5.77 -7.27
C TYR A 124 11.85 -5.62 -8.79
N GLY A 125 13.06 -5.92 -9.30
CA GLY A 125 13.31 -5.97 -10.74
C GLY A 125 13.05 -4.68 -11.50
N GLY A 126 12.99 -3.53 -10.83
CA GLY A 126 12.66 -2.26 -11.45
C GLY A 126 11.22 -2.14 -11.90
N LEU A 127 10.38 -3.12 -11.58
CA LEU A 127 8.98 -3.09 -11.98
C LEU A 127 8.21 -2.01 -11.21
N SER A 128 7.34 -1.32 -11.93
CA SER A 128 6.38 -0.39 -11.34
C SER A 128 5.25 -0.21 -12.34
N SER A 129 4.09 0.25 -11.86
CA SER A 129 2.97 0.54 -12.75
C SER A 129 3.37 1.56 -13.83
N SER A 130 4.12 2.57 -13.45
CA SER A 130 4.57 3.59 -14.40
C SER A 130 5.51 3.02 -15.46
N ASN A 131 6.43 2.15 -15.09
CA ASN A 131 7.34 1.52 -16.05
C ASN A 131 6.58 0.62 -17.03
N ILE A 132 5.59 -0.11 -16.54
CA ILE A 132 4.79 -0.99 -17.39
C ILE A 132 3.94 -0.17 -18.36
N ILE A 133 3.28 0.87 -17.89
CA ILE A 133 2.40 1.72 -18.71
C ILE A 133 3.22 2.55 -19.69
N GLY A 134 4.37 3.03 -19.29
CA GLY A 134 5.23 3.91 -20.09
C GLY A 134 5.95 3.24 -21.23
N ARG A 135 5.76 1.97 -21.42
CA ARG A 135 6.32 1.24 -22.57
C ARG A 135 5.44 1.42 -23.81
#